data_0cc9a5cdeb31faa42894ecca645b6016
#
_entry.id   0cc9a5cdeb31faa42894ecca645b6016
#
_cell.length_a   1.000
_cell.length_b   1.000
_cell.length_c   1.000
_cell.angle_alpha   90.00
_cell.angle_beta   90.00
_cell.angle_gamma   90.00
#
_symmetry.space_group_name_H-M   'P 1'
#
loop_
_entity.id
_entity.type
_entity.pdbx_description
1 polymer ?
#
loop_
_entity_poly.entity_id
_entity_poly.type
_entity_poly.pdbx_seq_one_letter_code
_entity_poly.pdbx_strand_id
1 'polypeptide(L)'
;DRNGNTFAAFVNDELQIGLCIRFEKSVIPYLTQWKSLAAGDFAMALEPTNCGFDGRAGATEILKPFEKHVNRIRFQILDGEDEIELLERECREVLECTM
;
A
#
# COMPACT_ATOMS: atom_id res chain seq x y z
N ASP A 1 10.22 -0.32 6.03
CA ASP A 1 11.28 -0.34 7.03
C ASP A 1 12.40 -1.31 6.61
N ARG A 2 13.40 -1.46 7.45
CA ARG A 2 14.55 -2.35 7.18
C ARG A 2 14.18 -3.83 7.16
N ASN A 3 13.05 -4.21 7.73
CA ASN A 3 12.54 -5.59 7.75
C ASN A 3 11.66 -5.91 6.54
N GLY A 4 11.53 -4.98 5.60
CA GLY A 4 10.71 -5.16 4.42
C GLY A 4 9.23 -4.82 4.61
N ASN A 5 8.82 -4.39 5.80
CA ASN A 5 7.45 -3.93 6.03
C ASN A 5 7.27 -2.52 5.50
N THR A 6 6.20 -2.31 4.79
CA THR A 6 5.87 -0.99 4.23
C THR A 6 4.38 -0.73 4.32
N PHE A 7 4.00 0.48 4.02
CA PHE A 7 2.60 0.84 3.96
C PHE A 7 2.38 1.93 2.92
N ALA A 8 1.13 2.03 2.48
CA ALA A 8 0.62 3.15 1.72
C ALA A 8 -0.70 3.59 2.32
N ALA A 9 -0.99 4.86 2.25
CA ALA A 9 -2.21 5.40 2.82
C ALA A 9 -2.74 6.56 1.99
N PHE A 10 -4.04 6.76 2.05
CA PHE A 10 -4.63 8.01 1.62
C PHE A 10 -5.53 8.55 2.72
N VAL A 11 -5.57 9.86 2.80
CA VAL A 11 -6.23 10.59 3.88
C VAL A 11 -7.09 11.70 3.29
N ASN A 12 -8.30 11.84 3.81
CA ASN A 12 -9.14 13.00 3.53
C ASN A 12 -9.02 13.96 4.71
N ASP A 13 -8.30 15.06 4.50
CA ASP A 13 -8.03 16.05 5.55
C ASP A 13 -9.30 16.81 5.99
N GLU A 14 -10.25 16.95 5.10
CA GLU A 14 -11.50 17.64 5.42
C GLU A 14 -12.39 16.78 6.33
N LEU A 15 -12.51 15.50 6.03
CA LEU A 15 -13.30 14.56 6.82
C LEU A 15 -12.54 13.95 7.98
N GLN A 16 -11.22 14.11 8.03
CA GLN A 16 -10.34 13.52 9.04
C GLN A 16 -10.51 12.00 9.13
N ILE A 17 -10.50 11.36 7.95
CA ILE A 17 -10.56 9.92 7.82
C ILE A 17 -9.54 9.45 6.78
N GLY A 18 -9.02 8.26 6.94
CA GLY A 18 -8.08 7.67 6.00
C GLY A 18 -8.07 6.17 6.01
N LEU A 19 -7.37 5.62 5.04
CA LEU A 19 -7.13 4.17 4.91
C LEU A 19 -5.63 3.94 4.75
N CYS A 20 -5.09 3.06 5.58
CA CYS A 20 -3.72 2.60 5.48
C CYS A 20 -3.70 1.13 5.12
N ILE A 21 -2.87 0.75 4.15
CA ILE A 21 -2.66 -0.63 3.73
C ILE A 21 -1.22 -0.99 4.04
N ARG A 22 -1.02 -1.99 4.89
CA ARG A 22 0.31 -2.47 5.30
C ARG A 22 0.60 -3.81 4.66
N PHE A 23 1.81 -3.98 4.14
CA PHE A 23 2.21 -5.20 3.45
C PHE A 23 3.73 -5.40 3.53
N GLU A 24 4.17 -6.62 3.17
CA GLU A 24 5.60 -6.95 3.12
C GLU A 24 6.12 -6.75 1.69
N LYS A 25 7.03 -5.81 1.53
CA LYS A 25 7.62 -5.46 0.23
C LYS A 25 8.39 -6.61 -0.41
N SER A 26 8.93 -7.52 0.41
CA SER A 26 9.64 -8.70 -0.09
C SER A 26 8.73 -9.70 -0.79
N VAL A 27 7.44 -9.72 -0.43
CA VAL A 27 6.45 -10.65 -0.97
C VAL A 27 5.58 -9.97 -2.02
N ILE A 28 5.23 -8.71 -1.78
CA ILE A 28 4.39 -7.89 -2.67
C ILE A 28 5.18 -6.60 -2.97
N PRO A 29 6.10 -6.63 -3.96
CA PRO A 29 7.06 -5.54 -4.13
C PRO A 29 6.54 -4.31 -4.87
N TYR A 30 5.35 -4.37 -5.46
CA TYR A 30 4.80 -3.28 -6.27
C TYR A 30 3.55 -2.68 -5.64
N LEU A 31 3.39 -1.38 -5.82
CA LEU A 31 2.17 -0.68 -5.44
C LEU A 31 1.67 0.10 -6.63
N THR A 32 0.44 -0.20 -7.05
CA THR A 32 -0.25 0.53 -8.10
C THR A 32 -1.33 1.41 -7.47
N GLN A 33 -1.38 2.66 -7.88
CA GLN A 33 -2.46 3.56 -7.52
C GLN A 33 -3.40 3.71 -8.72
N TRP A 34 -4.67 3.42 -8.52
CA TRP A 34 -5.69 3.67 -9.51
C TRP A 34 -6.61 4.79 -9.03
N LYS A 35 -6.99 5.67 -9.94
CA LYS A 35 -7.93 6.74 -9.60
C LYS A 35 -8.77 7.13 -10.80
N SER A 36 -10.01 7.48 -10.53
CA SER A 36 -10.94 8.05 -11.51
C SER A 36 -11.43 9.39 -10.98
N LEU A 37 -11.03 10.46 -11.66
CA LEU A 37 -11.33 11.84 -11.27
C LEU A 37 -12.22 12.53 -12.30
N ALA A 38 -12.91 11.78 -13.14
CA ALA A 38 -13.85 12.32 -14.11
C ALA A 38 -15.04 12.99 -13.43
N ALA A 39 -15.72 13.89 -14.13
CA ALA A 39 -16.89 14.56 -13.59
C ALA A 39 -17.97 13.53 -13.19
N GLY A 40 -18.41 13.60 -11.94
CA GLY A 40 -19.36 12.64 -11.39
C GLY A 40 -18.73 11.39 -10.80
N ASP A 41 -17.43 11.15 -11.03
CA ASP A 41 -16.68 10.05 -10.47
C ASP A 41 -15.61 10.57 -9.51
N PHE A 42 -15.49 9.93 -8.36
CA PHE A 42 -14.38 10.19 -7.47
C PHE A 42 -14.04 8.90 -6.74
N ALA A 43 -13.08 8.17 -7.28
CA ALA A 43 -12.67 6.89 -6.72
C ALA A 43 -11.14 6.75 -6.79
N MET A 44 -10.59 6.09 -5.79
CA MET A 44 -9.16 5.79 -5.72
C MET A 44 -8.95 4.43 -5.08
N ALA A 45 -7.98 3.69 -5.58
CA ALA A 45 -7.57 2.42 -5.02
C ALA A 45 -6.05 2.36 -4.86
N LEU A 46 -5.62 1.69 -3.80
CA LEU A 46 -4.23 1.33 -3.57
C LEU A 46 -4.12 -0.18 -3.73
N GLU A 47 -3.30 -0.62 -4.67
CA GLU A 47 -3.21 -2.02 -5.07
C GLU A 47 -1.80 -2.56 -4.91
N PRO A 48 -1.46 -3.15 -3.73
CA PRO A 48 -0.22 -3.90 -3.60
C PRO A 48 -0.27 -5.15 -4.48
N THR A 49 0.76 -5.36 -5.29
CA THR A 49 0.79 -6.48 -6.24
C THR A 49 2.16 -7.14 -6.27
N ASN A 50 2.20 -8.37 -6.76
CA ASN A 50 3.44 -9.11 -6.98
C ASN A 50 3.91 -9.06 -8.44
N CYS A 51 3.27 -8.29 -9.30
CA CYS A 51 3.70 -8.07 -10.67
C CYS A 51 3.67 -6.58 -11.02
N GLY A 52 4.55 -6.16 -11.95
CA GLY A 52 4.55 -4.79 -12.44
C GLY A 52 3.35 -4.49 -13.34
N PHE A 53 3.19 -3.24 -13.68
CA PHE A 53 2.06 -2.76 -14.50
C PHE A 53 1.97 -3.44 -15.86
N ASP A 54 3.11 -3.78 -16.46
CA ASP A 54 3.20 -4.47 -17.75
C ASP A 54 3.26 -6.00 -17.63
N GLY A 55 2.75 -6.53 -16.56
CA GLY A 55 2.74 -7.91 -16.04
C GLY A 55 2.94 -9.11 -16.96
N ARG A 56 2.95 -8.91 -18.28
CA ARG A 56 3.14 -9.99 -19.26
C ARG A 56 4.59 -10.14 -19.71
N ALA A 57 5.49 -9.25 -19.31
CA ALA A 57 6.86 -9.18 -19.84
C ALA A 57 7.91 -9.68 -18.85
N GLY A 58 7.62 -10.75 -18.11
CA GLY A 58 8.59 -11.39 -17.23
C GLY A 58 8.62 -10.89 -15.78
N ALA A 59 7.68 -10.05 -15.39
CA ALA A 59 7.56 -9.55 -14.01
C ALA A 59 6.57 -10.36 -13.17
N THR A 60 6.12 -11.51 -13.67
CA THR A 60 5.19 -12.38 -12.94
C THR A 60 5.96 -13.51 -12.23
N GLU A 61 5.49 -13.85 -11.04
CA GLU A 61 6.00 -15.01 -10.32
C GLU A 61 5.43 -16.31 -10.91
N ILE A 62 6.23 -17.35 -10.88
CA ILE A 62 5.80 -18.68 -11.31
C ILE A 62 5.54 -19.52 -10.07
N LEU A 63 4.30 -19.97 -9.91
CA LEU A 63 3.92 -20.88 -8.85
C LEU A 63 3.99 -22.31 -9.37
N LYS A 64 4.87 -23.11 -8.79
CA LYS A 64 5.05 -24.52 -9.17
C LYS A 64 3.91 -25.37 -8.60
N PRO A 65 3.66 -26.58 -9.18
CA PRO A 65 2.67 -27.49 -8.60
C PRO A 65 2.94 -27.75 -7.11
N PHE A 66 1.89 -27.71 -6.30
CA PHE A 66 1.91 -27.88 -4.84
C PHE A 66 2.63 -26.80 -4.05
N GLU A 67 3.17 -25.79 -4.72
CA GLU A 67 3.78 -24.63 -4.07
C GLU A 67 2.70 -23.71 -3.54
N LYS A 68 2.93 -23.14 -2.35
CA LYS A 68 2.04 -22.18 -1.73
C LYS A 68 2.69 -20.81 -1.65
N HIS A 69 1.95 -19.78 -2.03
CA HIS A 69 2.34 -18.40 -1.86
C HIS A 69 1.39 -17.74 -0.86
N VAL A 70 1.95 -17.09 0.17
CA VAL A 70 1.16 -16.45 1.21
C VAL A 70 1.46 -14.95 1.25
N ASN A 71 0.42 -14.16 1.07
CA ASN A 71 0.49 -12.71 1.21
C ASN A 71 -0.26 -12.30 2.47
N ARG A 72 0.28 -11.32 3.20
CA ARG A 72 -0.41 -10.71 4.33
C ARG A 72 -0.58 -9.24 4.05
N ILE A 73 -1.82 -8.80 4.05
CA ILE A 73 -2.19 -7.40 3.87
C ILE A 73 -3.05 -7.01 5.07
N ARG A 74 -2.70 -5.88 5.68
CA ARG A 74 -3.45 -5.35 6.81
C ARG A 74 -4.06 -4.02 6.44
N PHE A 75 -5.37 -3.93 6.58
CA PHE A 75 -6.12 -2.71 6.37
C PHE A 75 -6.34 -2.03 7.73
N GLN A 76 -6.08 -0.75 7.77
CA GLN A 76 -6.28 0.06 8.97
C GLN A 76 -7.09 1.30 8.61
N ILE A 77 -8.23 1.47 9.27
CA ILE A 77 -9.01 2.69 9.15
C ILE A 77 -8.40 3.72 10.10
N LEU A 78 -8.15 4.91 9.58
CA LEU A 78 -7.67 6.05 10.36
C LEU A 78 -8.88 6.93 10.64
N ASP A 79 -9.24 7.08 11.90
CA ASP A 79 -10.39 7.85 12.32
C ASP A 79 -9.94 8.96 13.27
N GLY A 80 -9.98 10.18 12.76
CA GLY A 80 -9.63 11.35 13.51
C GLY A 80 -8.19 11.82 13.35
N GLU A 81 -7.95 13.05 13.78
CA GLU A 81 -6.69 13.76 13.64
C GLU A 81 -5.52 13.03 14.31
N ASP A 82 -5.75 12.48 15.50
CA ASP A 82 -4.69 11.80 16.27
C ASP A 82 -4.12 10.59 15.56
N GLU A 83 -4.99 9.77 14.97
CA GLU A 83 -4.57 8.58 14.23
C GLU A 83 -3.83 8.95 12.95
N ILE A 84 -4.27 9.99 12.27
CA ILE A 84 -3.63 10.50 11.06
C ILE A 84 -2.24 11.06 11.38
N GLU A 85 -2.11 11.84 12.44
CA GLU A 85 -0.83 12.39 12.87
C GLU A 85 0.17 11.29 13.26
N LEU A 86 -0.30 10.23 13.93
CA LEU A 86 0.54 9.09 14.26
C LEU A 86 1.09 8.40 13.01
N LEU A 87 0.26 8.24 11.99
CA LEU A 87 0.70 7.65 10.73
C LEU A 87 1.71 8.54 10.01
N GLU A 88 1.48 9.83 9.96
CA GLU A 88 2.40 10.80 9.35
C GLU A 88 3.76 10.79 10.05
N ARG A 89 3.77 10.67 11.37
CA ARG A 89 4.99 10.54 12.15
C ARG A 89 5.73 9.26 11.82
N GLU A 90 5.02 8.13 11.75
CA GLU A 90 5.59 6.85 11.37
C GLU A 90 6.22 6.93 9.97
N CYS A 91 5.56 7.59 9.04
CA CYS A 91 6.06 7.79 7.69
C CYS A 91 7.41 8.55 7.68
N ARG A 92 7.51 9.61 8.46
CA ARG A 92 8.75 10.37 8.60
C ARG A 92 9.87 9.54 9.21
N GLU A 93 9.57 8.78 10.26
CA GLU A 93 10.54 7.90 10.92
C GLU A 93 11.09 6.83 9.98
N VAL A 94 10.24 6.23 9.17
CA VAL A 94 10.66 5.23 8.17
C VAL A 94 11.57 5.86 7.12
N LEU A 95 11.26 7.05 6.64
CA LEU A 95 12.09 7.78 5.69
C LEU A 95 13.47 8.11 6.28
N GLU A 96 13.53 8.55 7.52
CA GLU A 96 14.78 8.85 8.21
C GLU A 96 15.64 7.58 8.39
N CYS A 97 15.04 6.45 8.66
CA CYS A 97 15.75 5.18 8.81
C CYS A 97 16.28 4.61 7.49
N THR A 98 15.70 4.98 6.36
CA THR A 98 16.09 4.46 5.04
C THR A 98 17.02 5.39 4.28
N MET A 99 17.18 6.60 4.76
CA MET A 99 18.13 7.57 4.21
C MET A 99 19.47 7.45 4.90
#